data_7101c328944a0d81cb81165860e5cb67
#
_entry.id   7101c328944a0d81cb81165860e5cb67
#
_cell.length_a   1.000
_cell.length_b   1.000
_cell.length_c   1.000
_cell.angle_alpha   90.00
_cell.angle_beta   90.00
_cell.angle_gamma   90.00
#
_symmetry.space_group_name_H-M   'P 1'
#
loop_
_entity.id
_entity.type
_entity.pdbx_description
1 polymer ?
#
loop_
_entity_poly.entity_id
_entity_poly.type
_entity_poly.pdbx_seq_one_letter_code
_entity_poly.pdbx_strand_id
1 'polypeptide(L)'
;MKKIMYKLIDGKAISEQVKLEIAEEVKAIVASGRRAPHLAVIIVGHDGGSETYVAHKVKSCEQVGFKSTKITFEDDVTEAELLAKIDELNKDTALDGFIVQLPLPKHISEQKVIEAIDYRKDVDGFHPVNVGRMSIGLPCYVSATPSGIIELLKRYEIPTAGKNCVVIGRSNIVGKPIASLMMQKAYPGDATVTVCHSRTKNLKEMCLQADIIIAALGMPEFLTADMVKEGATIIDVGTTRVPSTQTKSGFRLSGDVKFDEVAPKCSYITPVPGGVGPMTIVSLLKNTLLAAKGEIY
;
A
#
# COMPACT_ATOMS: atom_id res chain seq x y z
N MET A 1 8.44 -11.41 35.27
CA MET A 1 7.76 -10.67 34.19
C MET A 1 7.16 -11.71 33.22
N LYS A 2 5.84 -11.68 32.96
CA LYS A 2 5.25 -12.52 31.90
C LYS A 2 5.83 -12.08 30.56
N LYS A 3 6.49 -13.01 29.82
CA LYS A 3 6.97 -12.75 28.47
C LYS A 3 5.73 -12.48 27.60
N ILE A 4 5.56 -11.28 27.10
CA ILE A 4 4.47 -10.97 26.14
C ILE A 4 4.79 -11.79 24.89
N MET A 5 3.87 -12.69 24.51
CA MET A 5 3.97 -13.44 23.26
C MET A 5 3.26 -12.59 22.21
N TYR A 6 4.03 -11.92 21.34
CA TYR A 6 3.46 -11.13 20.24
C TYR A 6 2.72 -12.02 19.24
N LYS A 7 1.70 -11.47 18.62
CA LYS A 7 1.03 -12.07 17.47
C LYS A 7 1.58 -11.47 16.19
N LEU A 8 2.11 -12.33 15.32
CA LEU A 8 2.60 -11.90 14.01
C LEU A 8 1.40 -11.56 13.10
N ILE A 9 1.45 -10.38 12.47
CA ILE A 9 0.46 -9.97 11.46
C ILE A 9 0.97 -10.48 10.10
N ASP A 10 0.54 -11.68 9.73
CA ASP A 10 0.94 -12.35 8.48
C ASP A 10 0.15 -11.78 7.29
N GLY A 11 0.69 -10.73 6.66
CA GLY A 11 0.07 -10.12 5.50
C GLY A 11 0.11 -11.00 4.26
N LYS A 12 1.07 -11.93 4.16
CA LYS A 12 1.11 -12.89 3.06
C LYS A 12 -0.10 -13.84 3.14
N ALA A 13 -0.37 -14.41 4.31
CA ALA A 13 -1.53 -15.29 4.50
C ALA A 13 -2.84 -14.54 4.24
N ILE A 14 -3.00 -13.31 4.75
CA ILE A 14 -4.19 -12.49 4.48
C ILE A 14 -4.32 -12.15 3.00
N SER A 15 -3.22 -11.82 2.32
CA SER A 15 -3.25 -11.50 0.88
C SER A 15 -3.74 -12.66 0.03
N GLU A 16 -3.36 -13.90 0.36
CA GLU A 16 -3.87 -15.09 -0.33
C GLU A 16 -5.37 -15.30 -0.10
N GLN A 17 -5.87 -15.08 1.13
CA GLN A 17 -7.30 -15.12 1.41
C GLN A 17 -8.08 -14.08 0.61
N VAL A 18 -7.59 -12.83 0.58
CA VAL A 18 -8.23 -11.75 -0.19
C VAL A 18 -8.23 -12.04 -1.69
N LYS A 19 -7.17 -12.66 -2.24
CA LYS A 19 -7.15 -13.10 -3.64
C LYS A 19 -8.24 -14.13 -3.93
N LEU A 20 -8.45 -15.09 -3.03
CA LEU A 20 -9.54 -16.08 -3.19
C LEU A 20 -10.90 -15.40 -3.19
N GLU A 21 -11.14 -14.46 -2.27
CA GLU A 21 -12.39 -13.69 -2.22
C GLU A 21 -12.62 -12.91 -3.52
N ILE A 22 -11.60 -12.21 -4.03
CA ILE A 22 -11.66 -11.49 -5.31
C ILE A 22 -11.93 -12.48 -6.47
N ALA A 23 -11.27 -13.63 -6.51
CA ALA A 23 -11.45 -14.62 -7.57
C ALA A 23 -12.89 -15.15 -7.62
N GLU A 24 -13.54 -15.37 -6.48
CA GLU A 24 -14.94 -15.79 -6.42
C GLU A 24 -15.88 -14.69 -6.95
N GLU A 25 -15.63 -13.41 -6.59
CA GLU A 25 -16.40 -12.29 -7.14
C GLU A 25 -16.22 -12.16 -8.66
N VAL A 26 -15.01 -12.34 -9.17
CA VAL A 26 -14.72 -12.32 -10.62
C VAL A 26 -15.46 -13.44 -11.35
N LYS A 27 -15.46 -14.66 -10.81
CA LYS A 27 -16.23 -15.77 -11.35
C LYS A 27 -17.72 -15.43 -11.47
N ALA A 28 -18.29 -14.81 -10.42
CA ALA A 28 -19.69 -14.39 -10.44
C ALA A 28 -19.96 -13.33 -11.49
N ILE A 29 -19.05 -12.34 -11.66
CA ILE A 29 -19.14 -11.32 -12.71
C ILE A 29 -19.15 -11.96 -14.10
N VAL A 30 -18.19 -12.86 -14.37
CA VAL A 30 -18.08 -13.53 -15.67
C VAL A 30 -19.28 -14.45 -15.93
N ALA A 31 -19.74 -15.19 -14.93
CA ALA A 31 -20.93 -16.04 -15.03
C ALA A 31 -22.22 -15.25 -15.33
N SER A 32 -22.28 -13.97 -14.94
CA SER A 32 -23.39 -13.05 -15.29
C SER A 32 -23.34 -12.52 -16.73
N GLY A 33 -22.37 -12.95 -17.56
CA GLY A 33 -22.19 -12.49 -18.94
C GLY A 33 -21.40 -11.17 -19.07
N ARG A 34 -20.88 -10.61 -17.98
CA ARG A 34 -20.00 -9.43 -18.00
C ARG A 34 -18.57 -9.86 -18.30
N ARG A 35 -17.77 -8.93 -18.86
CA ARG A 35 -16.32 -9.17 -19.03
C ARG A 35 -15.59 -9.23 -17.69
N ALA A 36 -14.45 -9.93 -17.66
CA ALA A 36 -13.54 -9.89 -16.54
C ALA A 36 -13.00 -8.46 -16.30
N PRO A 37 -12.72 -8.08 -15.04
CA PRO A 37 -12.04 -6.82 -14.75
C PRO A 37 -10.71 -6.70 -15.47
N HIS A 38 -10.35 -5.49 -15.89
CA HIS A 38 -9.15 -5.22 -16.70
C HIS A 38 -8.29 -4.13 -16.06
N LEU A 39 -7.08 -4.49 -15.69
CA LEU A 39 -6.04 -3.58 -15.16
C LEU A 39 -4.93 -3.38 -16.19
N ALA A 40 -4.55 -2.15 -16.48
CA ALA A 40 -3.31 -1.86 -17.19
C ALA A 40 -2.23 -1.31 -16.23
N VAL A 41 -0.97 -1.66 -16.51
CA VAL A 41 0.19 -1.19 -15.77
C VAL A 41 1.19 -0.61 -16.75
N ILE A 42 1.51 0.67 -16.60
CA ILE A 42 2.58 1.33 -17.32
C ILE A 42 3.85 1.27 -16.47
N ILE A 43 4.97 0.86 -17.06
CA ILE A 43 6.30 0.94 -16.50
C ILE A 43 7.20 1.76 -17.42
N VAL A 44 8.00 2.65 -16.87
CA VAL A 44 8.99 3.44 -17.59
C VAL A 44 10.38 3.07 -17.08
N GLY A 45 11.25 2.68 -18.01
CA GLY A 45 12.62 2.26 -17.74
C GLY A 45 12.75 0.83 -17.20
N HIS A 46 13.98 0.49 -16.78
CA HIS A 46 14.42 -0.86 -16.42
C HIS A 46 14.87 -0.97 -14.95
N ASP A 47 14.20 -0.29 -14.02
CA ASP A 47 14.48 -0.51 -12.60
C ASP A 47 14.04 -1.92 -12.18
N GLY A 48 14.99 -2.77 -11.84
CA GLY A 48 14.72 -4.19 -11.49
C GLY A 48 13.81 -4.39 -10.27
N GLY A 49 13.67 -3.36 -9.41
CA GLY A 49 12.69 -3.35 -8.32
C GLY A 49 11.27 -3.19 -8.86
N SER A 50 11.08 -2.19 -9.69
CA SER A 50 9.80 -1.87 -10.34
C SER A 50 9.36 -3.01 -11.27
N GLU A 51 10.27 -3.58 -12.07
CA GLU A 51 9.98 -4.72 -12.94
C GLU A 51 9.48 -5.94 -12.18
N THR A 52 10.18 -6.29 -11.08
CA THR A 52 9.78 -7.41 -10.21
C THR A 52 8.38 -7.16 -9.60
N TYR A 53 8.12 -5.93 -9.17
CA TYR A 53 6.85 -5.57 -8.55
C TYR A 53 5.69 -5.59 -9.55
N VAL A 54 5.92 -5.08 -10.78
CA VAL A 54 4.96 -5.17 -11.88
C VAL A 54 4.69 -6.62 -12.29
N ALA A 55 5.73 -7.47 -12.37
CA ALA A 55 5.54 -8.88 -12.65
C ALA A 55 4.65 -9.58 -11.60
N HIS A 56 4.82 -9.25 -10.32
CA HIS A 56 3.94 -9.76 -9.26
C HIS A 56 2.49 -9.24 -9.38
N LYS A 57 2.27 -7.98 -9.80
CA LYS A 57 0.94 -7.43 -10.07
C LYS A 57 0.24 -8.18 -11.20
N VAL A 58 0.93 -8.36 -12.33
CA VAL A 58 0.40 -9.09 -13.51
C VAL A 58 0.05 -10.53 -13.13
N LYS A 59 0.96 -11.25 -12.48
CA LYS A 59 0.71 -12.61 -12.00
C LYS A 59 -0.48 -12.67 -11.05
N SER A 60 -0.66 -11.68 -10.18
CA SER A 60 -1.80 -11.65 -9.25
C SER A 60 -3.12 -11.36 -9.97
N CYS A 61 -3.10 -10.54 -11.05
CA CYS A 61 -4.27 -10.39 -11.93
C CYS A 61 -4.70 -11.74 -12.53
N GLU A 62 -3.75 -12.51 -13.06
CA GLU A 62 -4.03 -13.84 -13.63
C GLU A 62 -4.62 -14.79 -12.58
N GLN A 63 -4.06 -14.79 -11.35
CA GLN A 63 -4.54 -15.63 -10.25
C GLN A 63 -6.00 -15.38 -9.87
N VAL A 64 -6.46 -14.13 -9.95
CA VAL A 64 -7.84 -13.76 -9.61
C VAL A 64 -8.77 -13.70 -10.83
N GLY A 65 -8.28 -14.03 -12.03
CA GLY A 65 -9.08 -14.05 -13.26
C GLY A 65 -9.29 -12.67 -13.90
N PHE A 66 -8.45 -11.70 -13.61
CA PHE A 66 -8.46 -10.39 -14.27
C PHE A 66 -7.75 -10.49 -15.63
N LYS A 67 -8.17 -9.66 -16.57
CA LYS A 67 -7.36 -9.29 -17.73
C LYS A 67 -6.30 -8.27 -17.27
N SER A 68 -5.06 -8.42 -17.73
CA SER A 68 -4.00 -7.44 -17.46
C SER A 68 -3.28 -7.04 -18.74
N THR A 69 -2.91 -5.77 -18.85
CA THR A 69 -2.10 -5.21 -19.93
C THR A 69 -0.87 -4.55 -19.36
N LYS A 70 0.32 -5.03 -19.72
CA LYS A 70 1.59 -4.37 -19.38
C LYS A 70 2.02 -3.50 -20.56
N ILE A 71 2.32 -2.23 -20.29
CA ILE A 71 2.85 -1.25 -21.24
C ILE A 71 4.22 -0.83 -20.73
N THR A 72 5.25 -1.00 -21.56
CA THR A 72 6.63 -0.66 -21.21
C THR A 72 7.13 0.47 -22.10
N PHE A 73 7.73 1.46 -21.50
CA PHE A 73 8.46 2.52 -22.14
C PHE A 73 9.95 2.46 -21.73
N GLU A 74 10.81 2.87 -22.63
CA GLU A 74 12.23 3.03 -22.35
C GLU A 74 12.49 4.23 -21.44
N ASP A 75 13.69 4.29 -20.84
CA ASP A 75 14.08 5.36 -19.88
C ASP A 75 14.04 6.77 -20.49
N ASP A 76 14.17 6.90 -21.80
CA ASP A 76 14.23 8.16 -22.54
C ASP A 76 12.87 8.63 -23.09
N VAL A 77 11.78 7.91 -22.81
CA VAL A 77 10.43 8.33 -23.21
C VAL A 77 10.16 9.75 -22.74
N THR A 78 9.60 10.59 -23.59
CA THR A 78 9.25 11.95 -23.25
C THR A 78 8.00 12.02 -22.36
N GLU A 79 7.90 13.05 -21.52
CA GLU A 79 6.67 13.30 -20.72
C GLU A 79 5.44 13.41 -21.64
N ALA A 80 5.56 14.02 -22.82
CA ALA A 80 4.47 14.17 -23.77
C ALA A 80 3.96 12.83 -24.33
N GLU A 81 4.85 11.90 -24.66
CA GLU A 81 4.48 10.57 -25.13
C GLU A 81 3.79 9.74 -24.05
N LEU A 82 4.29 9.82 -22.81
CA LEU A 82 3.66 9.16 -21.66
C LEU A 82 2.25 9.71 -21.41
N LEU A 83 2.10 11.05 -21.41
CA LEU A 83 0.81 11.72 -21.24
C LEU A 83 -0.19 11.38 -22.36
N ALA A 84 0.29 11.28 -23.61
CA ALA A 84 -0.55 10.84 -24.74
C ALA A 84 -1.06 9.40 -24.53
N LYS A 85 -0.24 8.50 -24.04
CA LYS A 85 -0.67 7.13 -23.71
C LYS A 85 -1.68 7.10 -22.57
N ILE A 86 -1.49 7.93 -21.55
CA ILE A 86 -2.46 8.08 -20.45
C ILE A 86 -3.81 8.57 -20.97
N ASP A 87 -3.84 9.55 -21.87
CA ASP A 87 -5.06 10.03 -22.51
C ASP A 87 -5.78 8.94 -23.32
N GLU A 88 -5.02 8.11 -24.07
CA GLU A 88 -5.56 6.94 -24.75
C GLU A 88 -6.24 5.96 -23.78
N LEU A 89 -5.56 5.62 -22.67
CA LEU A 89 -6.09 4.69 -21.66
C LEU A 89 -7.29 5.27 -20.90
N ASN A 90 -7.33 6.57 -20.69
CA ASN A 90 -8.49 7.25 -20.10
C ASN A 90 -9.75 7.05 -20.96
N LYS A 91 -9.60 6.99 -22.29
CA LYS A 91 -10.69 6.83 -23.26
C LYS A 91 -11.06 5.37 -23.53
N ASP A 92 -10.23 4.41 -23.13
CA ASP A 92 -10.49 2.98 -23.36
C ASP A 92 -11.62 2.48 -22.42
N THR A 93 -12.80 2.26 -22.95
CA THR A 93 -13.98 1.77 -22.21
C THR A 93 -13.87 0.29 -21.81
N ALA A 94 -12.94 -0.45 -22.40
CA ALA A 94 -12.66 -1.85 -22.03
C ALA A 94 -11.69 -1.96 -20.84
N LEU A 95 -11.15 -0.84 -20.38
CA LEU A 95 -10.21 -0.77 -19.25
C LEU A 95 -10.90 -0.21 -18.00
N ASP A 96 -10.85 -0.94 -16.89
CA ASP A 96 -11.47 -0.50 -15.64
C ASP A 96 -10.59 0.44 -14.82
N GLY A 97 -9.28 0.22 -14.85
CA GLY A 97 -8.32 1.09 -14.20
C GLY A 97 -6.90 0.83 -14.67
N PHE A 98 -6.03 1.77 -14.41
CA PHE A 98 -4.61 1.60 -14.69
C PHE A 98 -3.73 2.35 -13.70
N ILE A 99 -2.48 1.99 -13.68
CA ILE A 99 -1.46 2.62 -12.87
C ILE A 99 -0.24 2.97 -13.70
N VAL A 100 0.49 3.98 -13.30
CA VAL A 100 1.84 4.27 -13.75
C VAL A 100 2.79 3.95 -12.60
N GLN A 101 3.63 2.93 -12.79
CA GLN A 101 4.52 2.46 -11.74
C GLN A 101 5.56 3.54 -11.38
N LEU A 102 5.57 3.96 -10.12
CA LEU A 102 6.57 4.89 -9.56
C LEU A 102 7.79 4.12 -9.02
N PRO A 103 8.98 4.74 -8.96
CA PRO A 103 9.27 6.12 -9.39
C PRO A 103 9.43 6.26 -10.89
N LEU A 104 9.29 7.48 -11.40
CA LEU A 104 9.54 7.84 -12.80
C LEU A 104 10.95 8.43 -13.00
N PRO A 105 11.49 8.40 -14.23
CA PRO A 105 12.71 9.14 -14.56
C PRO A 105 12.59 10.64 -14.23
N LYS A 106 13.68 11.26 -13.82
CA LYS A 106 13.69 12.65 -13.30
C LYS A 106 13.17 13.72 -14.24
N HIS A 107 13.17 13.47 -15.55
CA HIS A 107 12.69 14.41 -16.57
C HIS A 107 11.16 14.37 -16.75
N ILE A 108 10.48 13.42 -16.09
CA ILE A 108 9.02 13.28 -16.11
C ILE A 108 8.45 13.70 -14.75
N SER A 109 7.47 14.58 -14.74
CA SER A 109 6.81 15.03 -13.51
C SER A 109 5.79 13.99 -13.04
N GLU A 110 6.07 13.31 -11.92
CA GLU A 110 5.13 12.38 -11.28
C GLU A 110 3.77 13.05 -11.00
N GLN A 111 3.77 14.31 -10.57
CA GLN A 111 2.54 15.05 -10.27
C GLN A 111 1.68 15.24 -11.52
N LYS A 112 2.25 15.64 -12.65
CA LYS A 112 1.52 15.78 -13.91
C LYS A 112 0.95 14.44 -14.39
N VAL A 113 1.75 13.36 -14.24
CA VAL A 113 1.31 12.02 -14.62
C VAL A 113 0.11 11.58 -13.76
N ILE A 114 0.19 11.75 -12.45
CA ILE A 114 -0.91 11.42 -11.52
C ILE A 114 -2.17 12.21 -11.89
N GLU A 115 -2.05 13.53 -12.12
CA GLU A 115 -3.19 14.40 -12.43
C GLU A 115 -3.78 14.15 -13.85
N ALA A 116 -3.00 13.59 -14.77
CA ALA A 116 -3.47 13.23 -16.10
C ALA A 116 -4.32 11.96 -16.14
N ILE A 117 -4.20 11.08 -15.14
CA ILE A 117 -5.02 9.89 -15.02
C ILE A 117 -6.46 10.33 -14.67
N ASP A 118 -7.47 9.83 -15.38
CA ASP A 118 -8.86 10.04 -14.96
C ASP A 118 -9.05 9.43 -13.56
N TYR A 119 -9.47 10.25 -12.59
CA TYR A 119 -9.65 9.82 -11.20
C TYR A 119 -10.58 8.60 -11.07
N ARG A 120 -11.47 8.35 -12.05
CA ARG A 120 -12.35 7.18 -12.12
C ARG A 120 -11.62 5.91 -12.54
N LYS A 121 -10.39 6.03 -13.07
CA LYS A 121 -9.50 4.93 -13.46
C LYS A 121 -8.21 4.86 -12.64
N ASP A 122 -8.03 5.80 -11.72
CA ASP A 122 -6.88 5.86 -10.79
C ASP A 122 -7.05 4.82 -9.67
N VAL A 123 -6.87 3.56 -10.00
CA VAL A 123 -7.00 2.46 -9.02
C VAL A 123 -5.84 2.36 -8.02
N ASP A 124 -4.76 3.15 -8.19
CA ASP A 124 -3.73 3.36 -7.17
C ASP A 124 -4.18 4.34 -6.06
N GLY A 125 -5.19 5.18 -6.35
CA GLY A 125 -5.76 6.12 -5.39
C GLY A 125 -4.86 7.32 -5.10
N PHE A 126 -4.04 7.76 -6.06
CA PHE A 126 -3.10 8.87 -5.89
C PHE A 126 -3.62 10.21 -6.44
N HIS A 127 -4.62 10.16 -7.32
CA HIS A 127 -5.21 11.36 -7.89
C HIS A 127 -5.78 12.28 -6.79
N PRO A 128 -5.58 13.61 -6.85
CA PRO A 128 -6.06 14.57 -5.84
C PRO A 128 -7.55 14.44 -5.51
N VAL A 129 -8.40 14.08 -6.46
CA VAL A 129 -9.83 13.82 -6.23
C VAL A 129 -10.03 12.63 -5.31
N ASN A 130 -9.36 11.49 -5.54
CA ASN A 130 -9.45 10.31 -4.67
C ASN A 130 -8.90 10.61 -3.28
N VAL A 131 -7.74 11.29 -3.19
CA VAL A 131 -7.13 11.69 -1.91
C VAL A 131 -8.04 12.64 -1.13
N GLY A 132 -8.65 13.64 -1.78
CA GLY A 132 -9.57 14.55 -1.15
C GLY A 132 -10.83 13.86 -0.64
N ARG A 133 -11.45 12.99 -1.47
CA ARG A 133 -12.62 12.19 -1.10
C ARG A 133 -12.33 11.26 0.08
N MET A 134 -11.18 10.56 0.03
CA MET A 134 -10.71 9.72 1.14
C MET A 134 -10.58 10.54 2.43
N SER A 135 -9.96 11.73 2.38
CA SER A 135 -9.72 12.56 3.57
C SER A 135 -11.00 12.99 4.27
N ILE A 136 -12.11 13.13 3.53
CA ILE A 136 -13.42 13.51 4.07
C ILE A 136 -14.40 12.33 4.19
N GLY A 137 -13.93 11.10 4.01
CA GLY A 137 -14.73 9.88 4.20
C GLY A 137 -15.75 9.59 3.10
N LEU A 138 -15.56 10.12 1.89
CA LEU A 138 -16.40 9.81 0.73
C LEU A 138 -15.90 8.56 -0.01
N PRO A 139 -16.77 7.80 -0.70
CA PRO A 139 -16.38 6.69 -1.55
C PRO A 139 -15.33 7.11 -2.58
N CYS A 140 -14.21 6.38 -2.66
CA CYS A 140 -13.09 6.65 -3.56
C CYS A 140 -12.19 5.41 -3.69
N TYR A 141 -11.26 5.42 -4.62
CA TYR A 141 -10.15 4.48 -4.58
C TYR A 141 -9.13 4.94 -3.54
N VAL A 142 -8.93 4.11 -2.53
CA VAL A 142 -7.97 4.40 -1.45
C VAL A 142 -6.59 3.92 -1.88
N SER A 143 -5.56 4.73 -1.60
CA SER A 143 -4.16 4.36 -1.85
C SER A 143 -3.85 2.95 -1.34
N ALA A 144 -3.21 2.13 -2.20
CA ALA A 144 -3.12 0.69 -2.02
C ALA A 144 -2.43 0.26 -0.70
N THR A 145 -1.30 0.87 -0.34
CA THR A 145 -0.59 0.52 0.91
C THR A 145 -1.40 0.87 2.16
N PRO A 146 -1.94 2.09 2.32
CA PRO A 146 -2.84 2.43 3.42
C PRO A 146 -4.07 1.53 3.50
N SER A 147 -4.71 1.23 2.37
CA SER A 147 -5.84 0.29 2.30
C SER A 147 -5.45 -1.10 2.82
N GLY A 148 -4.26 -1.59 2.44
CA GLY A 148 -3.72 -2.85 2.94
C GLY A 148 -3.48 -2.87 4.44
N ILE A 149 -3.01 -1.76 5.02
CA ILE A 149 -2.83 -1.63 6.46
C ILE A 149 -4.18 -1.70 7.18
N ILE A 150 -5.19 -0.97 6.71
CA ILE A 150 -6.55 -1.00 7.25
C ILE A 150 -7.14 -2.42 7.19
N GLU A 151 -6.96 -3.13 6.08
CA GLU A 151 -7.39 -4.52 5.95
C GLU A 151 -6.71 -5.45 6.98
N LEU A 152 -5.39 -5.29 7.20
CA LEU A 152 -4.67 -6.06 8.22
C LEU A 152 -5.21 -5.78 9.62
N LEU A 153 -5.37 -4.50 9.98
CA LEU A 153 -5.94 -4.13 11.29
C LEU A 153 -7.34 -4.74 11.49
N LYS A 154 -8.16 -4.72 10.44
CA LYS A 154 -9.51 -5.31 10.45
C LYS A 154 -9.48 -6.82 10.63
N ARG A 155 -8.67 -7.56 9.85
CA ARG A 155 -8.60 -9.03 9.88
C ARG A 155 -8.03 -9.58 11.18
N TYR A 156 -7.16 -8.82 11.83
CA TYR A 156 -6.61 -9.18 13.14
C TYR A 156 -7.43 -8.61 14.30
N GLU A 157 -8.56 -7.94 14.02
CA GLU A 157 -9.48 -7.35 15.02
C GLU A 157 -8.73 -6.40 16.00
N ILE A 158 -7.74 -5.67 15.49
CA ILE A 158 -6.92 -4.78 16.31
C ILE A 158 -7.74 -3.55 16.69
N PRO A 159 -7.96 -3.28 17.99
CA PRO A 159 -8.74 -2.13 18.43
C PRO A 159 -8.01 -0.83 18.12
N THR A 160 -8.69 0.09 17.44
CA THR A 160 -8.14 1.39 17.04
C THR A 160 -8.85 2.58 17.70
N ALA A 161 -10.15 2.43 18.02
CA ALA A 161 -10.95 3.49 18.63
C ALA A 161 -10.38 3.95 19.97
N GLY A 162 -10.15 5.26 20.11
CA GLY A 162 -9.58 5.88 21.32
C GLY A 162 -8.09 5.57 21.55
N LYS A 163 -7.40 4.93 20.59
CA LYS A 163 -5.98 4.61 20.68
C LYS A 163 -5.10 5.75 20.19
N ASN A 164 -3.92 5.90 20.80
CA ASN A 164 -2.89 6.80 20.31
C ASN A 164 -2.15 6.12 19.15
N CYS A 165 -2.29 6.63 17.92
CA CYS A 165 -1.61 6.14 16.74
C CYS A 165 -0.52 7.13 16.32
N VAL A 166 0.73 6.67 16.26
CA VAL A 166 1.85 7.44 15.73
C VAL A 166 2.18 6.93 14.33
N VAL A 167 2.11 7.81 13.34
CA VAL A 167 2.55 7.56 11.97
C VAL A 167 3.91 8.22 11.77
N ILE A 168 4.95 7.43 11.54
CA ILE A 168 6.30 7.94 11.27
C ILE A 168 6.51 7.97 9.76
N GLY A 169 6.41 9.17 9.18
CA GLY A 169 6.42 9.42 7.75
C GLY A 169 5.23 10.23 7.29
N ARG A 170 5.41 11.06 6.24
CA ARG A 170 4.36 11.97 5.73
C ARG A 170 4.31 12.01 4.20
N SER A 171 4.64 10.91 3.56
CA SER A 171 4.52 10.80 2.10
C SER A 171 3.06 10.93 1.66
N ASN A 172 2.87 11.41 0.42
CA ASN A 172 1.52 11.54 -0.14
C ASN A 172 0.86 10.18 -0.42
N ILE A 173 1.67 9.14 -0.60
CA ILE A 173 1.17 7.82 -1.00
C ILE A 173 0.95 6.86 0.19
N VAL A 174 1.55 7.12 1.37
CA VAL A 174 1.41 6.27 2.56
C VAL A 174 1.10 7.08 3.82
N GLY A 175 2.02 7.94 4.27
CA GLY A 175 1.95 8.55 5.60
C GLY A 175 0.71 9.42 5.81
N LYS A 176 0.44 10.36 4.89
CA LYS A 176 -0.77 11.20 4.95
C LYS A 176 -2.06 10.39 4.80
N PRO A 177 -2.18 9.48 3.80
CA PRO A 177 -3.36 8.64 3.64
C PRO A 177 -3.68 7.80 4.87
N ILE A 178 -2.70 7.08 5.42
CA ILE A 178 -2.97 6.23 6.58
C ILE A 178 -3.33 7.04 7.84
N ALA A 179 -2.71 8.22 8.02
CA ALA A 179 -3.08 9.11 9.11
C ALA A 179 -4.54 9.57 8.98
N SER A 180 -4.99 9.94 7.77
CA SER A 180 -6.38 10.30 7.50
C SER A 180 -7.34 9.14 7.77
N LEU A 181 -7.02 7.93 7.33
CA LEU A 181 -7.87 6.75 7.55
C LEU A 181 -7.98 6.39 9.03
N MET A 182 -6.87 6.44 9.78
CA MET A 182 -6.86 6.09 11.21
C MET A 182 -7.65 7.09 12.08
N MET A 183 -7.82 8.35 11.64
CA MET A 183 -8.61 9.33 12.38
C MET A 183 -10.09 9.36 12.00
N GLN A 184 -10.50 8.69 10.91
CA GLN A 184 -11.90 8.66 10.47
C GLN A 184 -12.80 7.96 11.48
N LYS A 185 -14.07 8.40 11.55
CA LYS A 185 -15.12 7.74 12.32
C LYS A 185 -15.55 6.44 11.61
N ALA A 186 -14.72 5.41 11.77
CA ALA A 186 -14.88 4.10 11.12
C ALA A 186 -14.12 3.02 11.92
N TYR A 187 -14.32 1.76 11.55
CA TYR A 187 -13.46 0.68 12.04
C TYR A 187 -12.78 -0.05 10.86
N PRO A 188 -11.46 -0.17 10.89
CA PRO A 188 -10.48 0.49 11.77
C PRO A 188 -10.46 2.02 11.58
N GLY A 189 -10.35 2.77 12.69
CA GLY A 189 -10.37 4.24 12.73
C GLY A 189 -10.60 4.74 14.15
N ASP A 190 -11.18 5.93 14.30
CA ASP A 190 -11.47 6.59 15.58
C ASP A 190 -10.23 6.70 16.51
N ALA A 191 -9.01 6.73 15.95
CA ALA A 191 -7.77 6.89 16.69
C ALA A 191 -7.38 8.37 16.82
N THR A 192 -6.66 8.70 17.90
CA THR A 192 -5.92 9.97 18.01
C THR A 192 -4.61 9.80 17.26
N VAL A 193 -4.39 10.58 16.19
CA VAL A 193 -3.26 10.36 15.28
C VAL A 193 -2.22 11.48 15.41
N THR A 194 -0.98 11.10 15.64
CA THR A 194 0.19 12.00 15.59
C THR A 194 1.07 11.62 14.42
N VAL A 195 1.31 12.58 13.51
CA VAL A 195 2.22 12.39 12.36
C VAL A 195 3.60 12.93 12.70
N CYS A 196 4.59 12.04 12.71
CA CYS A 196 5.99 12.37 12.96
C CYS A 196 6.82 12.33 11.66
N HIS A 197 7.87 13.13 11.60
CA HIS A 197 8.72 13.25 10.43
C HIS A 197 10.14 13.72 10.81
N SER A 198 11.03 13.88 9.84
CA SER A 198 12.46 14.23 10.04
C SER A 198 12.72 15.55 10.82
N ARG A 199 11.69 16.37 11.04
CA ARG A 199 11.79 17.62 11.84
C ARG A 199 11.12 17.50 13.21
N THR A 200 10.55 16.34 13.55
CA THR A 200 9.96 16.08 14.88
C THR A 200 11.08 15.97 15.91
N LYS A 201 11.02 16.80 16.95
CA LYS A 201 12.09 16.87 17.97
C LYS A 201 12.00 15.72 18.99
N ASN A 202 10.79 15.37 19.41
CA ASN A 202 10.54 14.41 20.51
C ASN A 202 9.98 13.10 19.98
N LEU A 203 10.60 12.55 18.92
CA LEU A 203 10.06 11.36 18.23
C LEU A 203 9.96 10.15 19.19
N LYS A 204 11.00 9.92 20.00
CA LYS A 204 11.03 8.80 20.95
C LYS A 204 9.89 8.89 21.97
N GLU A 205 9.68 10.06 22.55
CA GLU A 205 8.62 10.30 23.52
C GLU A 205 7.23 10.11 22.92
N MET A 206 7.02 10.56 21.67
CA MET A 206 5.78 10.33 20.94
C MET A 206 5.53 8.83 20.71
N CYS A 207 6.56 8.10 20.28
CA CYS A 207 6.48 6.65 20.04
C CYS A 207 6.20 5.89 21.35
N LEU A 208 6.80 6.28 22.48
CA LEU A 208 6.57 5.65 23.79
C LEU A 208 5.14 5.82 24.32
N GLN A 209 4.38 6.81 23.84
CA GLN A 209 2.97 7.01 24.18
C GLN A 209 2.01 6.27 23.23
N ALA A 210 2.51 5.77 22.10
CA ALA A 210 1.68 5.18 21.07
C ALA A 210 1.18 3.77 21.41
N ASP A 211 -0.11 3.51 21.24
CA ASP A 211 -0.69 2.18 21.24
C ASP A 211 -0.44 1.47 19.89
N ILE A 212 -0.40 2.26 18.82
CA ILE A 212 -0.17 1.79 17.46
C ILE A 212 0.94 2.66 16.84
N ILE A 213 1.98 2.04 16.29
CA ILE A 213 3.00 2.74 15.50
C ILE A 213 2.96 2.21 14.07
N ILE A 214 2.85 3.13 13.11
CA ILE A 214 2.96 2.84 11.68
C ILE A 214 4.26 3.46 11.19
N ALA A 215 5.27 2.63 10.94
CA ALA A 215 6.60 3.06 10.48
C ALA A 215 6.65 3.04 8.95
N ALA A 216 6.77 4.23 8.34
CA ALA A 216 6.78 4.44 6.90
C ALA A 216 7.83 5.49 6.48
N LEU A 217 9.10 5.24 6.87
CA LEU A 217 10.23 6.14 6.67
C LEU A 217 11.10 5.74 5.46
N GLY A 218 11.18 4.45 5.14
CA GLY A 218 12.17 3.90 4.22
C GLY A 218 13.59 3.93 4.79
N MET A 219 13.73 3.82 6.11
CA MET A 219 15.01 3.80 6.84
C MET A 219 15.15 2.47 7.59
N PRO A 220 16.01 1.55 7.11
CA PRO A 220 16.15 0.23 7.70
C PRO A 220 16.44 0.26 9.21
N GLU A 221 15.67 -0.53 9.97
CA GLU A 221 15.87 -0.77 11.40
C GLU A 221 15.89 0.51 12.27
N PHE A 222 15.20 1.56 11.82
CA PHE A 222 15.15 2.84 12.51
C PHE A 222 14.41 2.77 13.85
N LEU A 223 13.26 2.10 13.90
CA LEU A 223 12.47 1.96 15.12
C LEU A 223 13.04 0.85 15.99
N THR A 224 13.56 1.24 17.17
CA THR A 224 14.22 0.34 18.13
C THR A 224 13.36 0.08 19.36
N ALA A 225 13.70 -0.93 20.17
CA ALA A 225 12.92 -1.35 21.33
C ALA A 225 12.76 -0.25 22.40
N ASP A 226 13.72 0.64 22.54
CA ASP A 226 13.66 1.76 23.50
C ASP A 226 12.70 2.89 23.08
N MET A 227 12.17 2.83 21.87
CA MET A 227 11.15 3.73 21.33
C MET A 227 9.73 3.17 21.44
N VAL A 228 9.56 1.91 21.84
CA VAL A 228 8.26 1.23 21.81
C VAL A 228 7.81 0.89 23.23
N LYS A 229 6.55 1.21 23.55
CA LYS A 229 5.98 0.79 24.84
C LYS A 229 5.56 -0.67 24.82
N GLU A 230 5.49 -1.30 25.97
CA GLU A 230 4.98 -2.67 26.12
C GLU A 230 3.54 -2.81 25.62
N GLY A 231 3.28 -3.84 24.86
CA GLY A 231 1.96 -4.15 24.34
C GLY A 231 1.52 -3.34 23.11
N ALA A 232 2.39 -2.51 22.53
CA ALA A 232 2.06 -1.75 21.32
C ALA A 232 1.82 -2.66 20.11
N THR A 233 1.05 -2.15 19.15
CA THR A 233 0.90 -2.72 17.80
C THR A 233 1.83 -2.00 16.85
N ILE A 234 2.64 -2.75 16.10
CA ILE A 234 3.62 -2.19 15.17
C ILE A 234 3.32 -2.63 13.75
N ILE A 235 3.12 -1.65 12.87
CA ILE A 235 2.95 -1.84 11.43
C ILE A 235 4.19 -1.31 10.73
N ASP A 236 5.03 -2.20 10.26
CA ASP A 236 6.23 -1.87 9.49
C ASP A 236 5.90 -1.84 8.00
N VAL A 237 6.01 -0.67 7.39
CA VAL A 237 5.75 -0.43 5.96
C VAL A 237 7.05 -0.43 5.15
N GLY A 238 8.20 -0.36 5.83
CA GLY A 238 9.52 -0.30 5.21
C GLY A 238 9.81 -1.53 4.35
N THR A 239 10.38 -1.32 3.16
CA THR A 239 10.78 -2.38 2.23
C THR A 239 12.08 -2.00 1.51
N THR A 240 13.11 -1.68 2.28
CA THR A 240 14.39 -1.25 1.74
C THR A 240 15.26 -2.45 1.40
N ARG A 241 15.88 -2.45 0.21
CA ARG A 241 16.90 -3.45 -0.16
C ARG A 241 18.21 -3.11 0.52
N VAL A 242 18.69 -4.01 1.35
CA VAL A 242 20.01 -3.89 2.00
C VAL A 242 20.94 -5.00 1.54
N PRO A 243 22.25 -4.78 1.43
CA PRO A 243 23.21 -5.83 1.07
C PRO A 243 23.11 -7.03 2.02
N SER A 244 23.25 -8.25 1.47
CA SER A 244 23.21 -9.47 2.25
C SER A 244 24.08 -10.55 1.60
N THR A 245 24.95 -11.16 2.37
CA THR A 245 25.75 -12.33 1.95
C THR A 245 24.99 -13.65 2.10
N GLN A 246 23.79 -13.61 2.70
CA GLN A 246 22.98 -14.80 2.99
C GLN A 246 22.00 -15.14 1.87
N THR A 247 21.87 -14.28 0.87
CA THR A 247 20.94 -14.46 -0.24
C THR A 247 21.67 -14.56 -1.57
N LYS A 248 21.16 -15.39 -2.49
CA LYS A 248 21.74 -15.54 -3.85
C LYS A 248 21.72 -14.24 -4.66
N SER A 249 20.79 -13.33 -4.36
CA SER A 249 20.67 -12.02 -5.03
C SER A 249 21.64 -10.97 -4.49
N GLY A 250 22.39 -11.26 -3.42
CA GLY A 250 23.24 -10.26 -2.74
C GLY A 250 22.48 -9.22 -1.90
N PHE A 251 21.14 -9.29 -1.83
CA PHE A 251 20.30 -8.34 -1.12
C PHE A 251 19.22 -9.05 -0.31
N ARG A 252 18.81 -8.45 0.81
CA ARG A 252 17.61 -8.80 1.56
C ARG A 252 16.68 -7.58 1.69
N LEU A 253 15.41 -7.82 1.92
CA LEU A 253 14.50 -6.75 2.31
C LEU A 253 14.61 -6.51 3.81
N SER A 254 14.67 -5.26 4.20
CA SER A 254 14.65 -4.80 5.59
C SER A 254 13.51 -3.82 5.79
N GLY A 255 12.80 -3.97 6.90
CA GLY A 255 11.80 -3.01 7.33
C GLY A 255 12.41 -1.80 8.03
N ASP A 256 11.57 -0.85 8.38
CA ASP A 256 11.93 0.33 9.18
C ASP A 256 12.04 -0.01 10.67
N VAL A 257 11.62 -1.20 11.09
CA VAL A 257 11.60 -1.68 12.47
C VAL A 257 12.72 -2.68 12.71
N LYS A 258 13.46 -2.51 13.80
CA LYS A 258 14.44 -3.51 14.27
C LYS A 258 13.71 -4.68 14.92
N PHE A 259 13.20 -5.57 14.05
CA PHE A 259 12.20 -6.59 14.37
C PHE A 259 12.53 -7.42 15.61
N ASP A 260 13.75 -7.98 15.68
CA ASP A 260 14.14 -8.93 16.74
C ASP A 260 14.14 -8.29 18.12
N GLU A 261 14.40 -6.98 18.22
CA GLU A 261 14.39 -6.25 19.47
C GLU A 261 13.00 -5.73 19.84
N VAL A 262 12.20 -5.36 18.83
CA VAL A 262 10.90 -4.71 19.02
C VAL A 262 9.79 -5.75 19.23
N ALA A 263 9.80 -6.87 18.50
CA ALA A 263 8.76 -7.88 18.55
C ALA A 263 8.46 -8.41 19.97
N PRO A 264 9.47 -8.69 20.84
CA PRO A 264 9.20 -9.15 22.20
C PRO A 264 8.39 -8.20 23.09
N LYS A 265 8.30 -6.91 22.73
CA LYS A 265 7.54 -5.89 23.44
C LYS A 265 6.13 -5.69 22.90
N CYS A 266 5.82 -6.22 21.73
CA CYS A 266 4.59 -5.95 21.02
C CYS A 266 3.45 -6.88 21.42
N SER A 267 2.19 -6.43 21.25
CA SER A 267 1.03 -7.33 21.16
C SER A 267 0.90 -7.87 19.73
N TYR A 268 1.11 -6.99 18.73
CA TYR A 268 1.04 -7.32 17.31
C TYR A 268 2.19 -6.66 16.56
N ILE A 269 2.73 -7.33 15.54
CA ILE A 269 3.78 -6.79 14.69
C ILE A 269 3.72 -7.39 13.29
N THR A 270 3.91 -6.58 12.24
CA THR A 270 4.11 -7.06 10.87
C THR A 270 5.56 -7.46 10.63
N PRO A 271 5.83 -8.57 9.92
CA PRO A 271 7.18 -8.92 9.49
C PRO A 271 7.55 -8.19 8.19
N VAL A 272 8.83 -8.07 7.90
CA VAL A 272 9.37 -7.69 6.59
C VAL A 272 10.45 -8.69 6.17
N PRO A 273 10.23 -9.40 5.05
CA PRO A 273 9.07 -9.41 4.14
C PRO A 273 7.85 -10.16 4.72
N GLY A 274 6.68 -9.99 4.06
CA GLY A 274 5.48 -10.79 4.36
C GLY A 274 4.40 -10.07 5.18
N GLY A 275 4.65 -8.83 5.60
CA GLY A 275 3.66 -7.97 6.27
C GLY A 275 2.84 -7.12 5.28
N VAL A 276 3.10 -5.82 5.25
CA VAL A 276 2.32 -4.84 4.45
C VAL A 276 2.49 -5.03 2.94
N GLY A 277 3.69 -5.38 2.46
CA GLY A 277 3.99 -5.45 1.02
C GLY A 277 3.00 -6.30 0.20
N PRO A 278 2.70 -7.56 0.56
CA PRO A 278 1.71 -8.38 -0.15
C PRO A 278 0.32 -7.74 -0.21
N MET A 279 -0.06 -6.98 0.81
CA MET A 279 -1.37 -6.33 0.89
C MET A 279 -1.53 -5.18 -0.11
N THR A 280 -0.46 -4.52 -0.51
CA THR A 280 -0.50 -3.46 -1.54
C THR A 280 -1.04 -3.99 -2.87
N ILE A 281 -0.64 -5.21 -3.25
CA ILE A 281 -1.08 -5.83 -4.51
C ILE A 281 -2.58 -6.14 -4.44
N VAL A 282 -3.05 -6.77 -3.38
CA VAL A 282 -4.47 -7.14 -3.27
C VAL A 282 -5.38 -5.93 -3.09
N SER A 283 -4.88 -4.85 -2.50
CA SER A 283 -5.62 -3.57 -2.44
C SER A 283 -5.81 -2.94 -3.82
N LEU A 284 -4.79 -2.99 -4.68
CA LEU A 284 -4.91 -2.59 -6.08
C LEU A 284 -5.94 -3.44 -6.83
N LEU A 285 -5.93 -4.77 -6.63
CA LEU A 285 -6.93 -5.66 -7.22
C LEU A 285 -8.35 -5.34 -6.72
N LYS A 286 -8.52 -5.05 -5.42
CA LYS A 286 -9.81 -4.60 -4.87
C LYS A 286 -10.30 -3.31 -5.53
N ASN A 287 -9.46 -2.29 -5.66
CA ASN A 287 -9.83 -1.05 -6.32
C ASN A 287 -10.24 -1.30 -7.79
N THR A 288 -9.50 -2.15 -8.51
CA THR A 288 -9.83 -2.52 -9.90
C THR A 288 -11.17 -3.27 -9.99
N LEU A 289 -11.46 -4.15 -9.03
CA LEU A 289 -12.74 -4.85 -8.95
C LEU A 289 -13.89 -3.87 -8.68
N LEU A 290 -13.72 -2.93 -7.76
CA LEU A 290 -14.70 -1.86 -7.48
C LEU A 290 -14.96 -1.00 -8.74
N ALA A 291 -13.90 -0.68 -9.51
CA ALA A 291 -14.02 0.02 -10.78
C ALA A 291 -14.83 -0.77 -11.80
N ALA A 292 -14.52 -2.07 -11.98
CA ALA A 292 -15.24 -2.95 -12.89
C ALA A 292 -16.72 -3.12 -12.52
N LYS A 293 -17.06 -3.02 -11.23
CA LYS A 293 -18.44 -3.10 -10.72
C LYS A 293 -19.19 -1.77 -10.82
N GLY A 294 -18.48 -0.64 -10.98
CA GLY A 294 -19.06 0.71 -10.96
C GLY A 294 -19.53 1.11 -9.56
N GLU A 295 -18.87 0.64 -8.49
CA GLU A 295 -19.30 0.87 -7.11
C GLU A 295 -18.79 2.18 -6.51
N ILE A 296 -17.84 2.85 -7.16
CA ILE A 296 -17.25 4.11 -6.68
C ILE A 296 -17.68 5.30 -7.56
N TYR A 297 -17.61 5.17 -8.88
CA TYR A 297 -17.91 6.23 -9.85
C TYR A 297 -18.81 5.73 -10.97
#